data_5611b5b9ae9f2559e30fdc2016f9661d
#
_entry.id   5611b5b9ae9f2559e30fdc2016f9661d
#
_cell.length_a   1.000
_cell.length_b   1.000
_cell.length_c   1.000
_cell.angle_alpha   90.00
_cell.angle_beta   90.00
_cell.angle_gamma   90.00
#
_symmetry.space_group_name_H-M   'P 1'
#
loop_
_entity.id
_entity.type
_entity.pdbx_description
1 polymer ?
#
loop_
_entity_poly.entity_id
_entity_poly.type
_entity_poly.pdbx_seq_one_letter_code
_entity_poly.pdbx_strand_id
1 'polypeptide(L)'
;MKILVLGSEGQIGRPLCAHLTSRGHQILGWDKTNSIKEDLSDSRNIKSLIETMESVDRVVFLAFEVGGSKYLARADKDFAYIDENVKLMSNTFKALTITRKPFLFASSQMANMHHTNYGFLKDLGERYTKSLGGWICRFWNVFGVEECEDEKTHVITDFIIKAKEGKIEMRTTGEEARQFLHTDDCNRALESWVNDEWDDIGQYYDITSFEWVNIIDVANTIKDLMGPVQIILGESTDEVQRGIRNIPSEYIKRFWVPQLSLSEGIQKVVEKIK
;
A
#
# COMPACT_ATOMS: atom_id res chain seq x y z
N MET A 1 20.32 11.24 0.08
CA MET A 1 19.81 11.29 1.47
C MET A 1 19.82 9.89 2.08
N LYS A 2 19.79 9.82 3.40
CA LYS A 2 19.63 8.56 4.14
C LYS A 2 18.17 8.43 4.61
N ILE A 3 17.49 7.37 4.23
CA ILE A 3 16.04 7.22 4.39
C ILE A 3 15.74 5.93 5.15
N LEU A 4 14.88 6.00 6.16
CA LEU A 4 14.34 4.84 6.85
C LEU A 4 12.99 4.47 6.24
N VAL A 5 12.85 3.21 5.81
CA VAL A 5 11.60 2.66 5.31
C VAL A 5 11.08 1.63 6.31
N LEU A 6 10.02 1.97 7.03
CA LEU A 6 9.32 1.07 7.95
C LEU A 6 8.30 0.24 7.15
N GLY A 7 8.39 -1.08 7.22
CA GLY A 7 7.67 -1.99 6.33
C GLY A 7 8.41 -2.23 5.01
N SER A 8 9.74 -2.33 5.08
CA SER A 8 10.63 -2.43 3.92
C SER A 8 10.45 -3.71 3.09
N GLU A 9 9.96 -4.78 3.69
CA GLU A 9 9.74 -6.07 3.02
C GLU A 9 8.32 -6.25 2.46
N GLY A 10 7.44 -5.25 2.69
CA GLY A 10 6.07 -5.26 2.16
C GLY A 10 6.01 -5.03 0.64
N GLN A 11 4.80 -5.21 0.09
CA GLN A 11 4.48 -5.05 -1.33
C GLN A 11 4.94 -3.69 -1.93
N ILE A 12 4.82 -2.61 -1.17
CA ILE A 12 5.27 -1.26 -1.58
C ILE A 12 6.70 -1.02 -1.11
N GLY A 13 7.07 -1.49 0.08
CA GLY A 13 8.36 -1.20 0.70
C GLY A 13 9.54 -1.77 -0.07
N ARG A 14 9.50 -3.04 -0.45
CA ARG A 14 10.60 -3.72 -1.17
C ARG A 14 10.93 -3.05 -2.50
N PRO A 15 9.98 -2.82 -3.43
CA PRO A 15 10.26 -2.12 -4.67
C PRO A 15 10.67 -0.64 -4.45
N LEU A 16 10.14 0.04 -3.43
CA LEU A 16 10.56 1.39 -3.08
C LEU A 16 12.02 1.45 -2.63
N CYS A 17 12.43 0.53 -1.76
CA CYS A 17 13.83 0.43 -1.31
C CYS A 17 14.79 0.25 -2.49
N ALA A 18 14.47 -0.67 -3.40
CA ALA A 18 15.25 -0.91 -4.61
C ALA A 18 15.29 0.33 -5.53
N HIS A 19 14.14 0.96 -5.75
CA HIS A 19 14.02 2.17 -6.57
C HIS A 19 14.87 3.31 -6.00
N LEU A 20 14.69 3.68 -4.75
CA LEU A 20 15.44 4.78 -4.11
C LEU A 20 16.94 4.50 -4.04
N THR A 21 17.35 3.24 -3.81
CA THR A 21 18.76 2.84 -3.87
C THR A 21 19.35 3.06 -5.26
N SER A 22 18.61 2.71 -6.33
CA SER A 22 19.03 2.95 -7.71
C SER A 22 19.17 4.44 -8.07
N ARG A 23 18.49 5.31 -7.31
CA ARG A 23 18.56 6.78 -7.40
C ARG A 23 19.67 7.39 -6.54
N GLY A 24 20.50 6.58 -5.88
CA GLY A 24 21.64 7.03 -5.09
C GLY A 24 21.31 7.41 -3.64
N HIS A 25 20.13 7.06 -3.14
CA HIS A 25 19.80 7.21 -1.72
C HIS A 25 20.35 6.04 -0.91
N GLN A 26 20.74 6.31 0.34
CA GLN A 26 21.07 5.27 1.30
C GLN A 26 19.79 4.85 2.04
N ILE A 27 19.38 3.60 1.90
CA ILE A 27 18.15 3.08 2.50
C ILE A 27 18.48 2.22 3.71
N LEU A 28 17.77 2.48 4.81
CA LEU A 28 17.65 1.57 5.94
C LEU A 28 16.26 0.96 5.90
N GLY A 29 16.19 -0.37 5.71
CA GLY A 29 14.95 -1.12 5.84
C GLY A 29 14.72 -1.48 7.30
N TRP A 30 13.43 -1.44 7.73
CA TRP A 30 12.98 -1.90 9.03
C TRP A 30 11.72 -2.72 8.84
N ASP A 31 11.79 -4.02 9.15
CA ASP A 31 10.67 -4.94 8.98
C ASP A 31 10.79 -6.13 9.93
N LYS A 32 9.66 -6.55 10.51
CA LYS A 32 9.61 -7.72 11.42
C LYS A 32 10.06 -9.02 10.76
N THR A 33 9.99 -9.11 9.42
CA THR A 33 10.47 -10.29 8.67
C THR A 33 11.98 -10.37 8.61
N ASN A 34 12.70 -9.24 8.69
CA ASN A 34 14.15 -9.21 8.76
C ASN A 34 14.65 -9.63 10.14
N SER A 35 14.00 -9.13 11.20
CA SER A 35 14.39 -9.39 12.57
C SER A 35 13.25 -9.11 13.55
N ILE A 36 13.08 -9.95 14.57
CA ILE A 36 12.15 -9.71 15.67
C ILE A 36 12.46 -8.39 16.42
N LYS A 37 13.70 -7.88 16.32
CA LYS A 37 14.08 -6.59 16.88
C LYS A 37 13.58 -5.41 16.05
N GLU A 38 13.03 -5.67 14.87
CA GLU A 38 12.43 -4.69 13.97
C GLU A 38 10.89 -4.75 14.00
N ASP A 39 10.31 -5.51 14.92
CA ASP A 39 8.87 -5.50 15.15
C ASP A 39 8.45 -4.19 15.83
N LEU A 40 7.70 -3.37 15.09
CA LEU A 40 7.19 -2.08 15.55
C LEU A 40 6.07 -2.23 16.60
N SER A 41 5.40 -3.38 16.68
CA SER A 41 4.39 -3.65 17.71
C SER A 41 4.99 -3.93 19.08
N ASP A 42 6.26 -4.34 19.12
CA ASP A 42 6.97 -4.62 20.38
C ASP A 42 7.60 -3.33 20.95
N SER A 43 7.08 -2.85 22.07
CA SER A 43 7.57 -1.64 22.74
C SER A 43 9.02 -1.73 23.21
N ARG A 44 9.60 -2.93 23.35
CA ARG A 44 11.02 -3.13 23.70
C ARG A 44 11.96 -2.62 22.60
N ASN A 45 11.48 -2.55 21.36
CA ASN A 45 12.25 -2.11 20.20
C ASN A 45 12.25 -0.58 20.00
N ILE A 46 11.44 0.18 20.78
CA ILE A 46 11.31 1.65 20.60
C ILE A 46 12.67 2.36 20.72
N LYS A 47 13.53 1.96 21.65
CA LYS A 47 14.83 2.59 21.81
C LYS A 47 15.69 2.44 20.56
N SER A 48 15.79 1.24 20.03
CA SER A 48 16.54 0.96 18.80
C SER A 48 15.93 1.67 17.58
N LEU A 49 14.60 1.80 17.52
CA LEU A 49 13.90 2.55 16.48
C LEU A 49 14.25 4.03 16.53
N ILE A 50 14.29 4.64 17.73
CA ILE A 50 14.70 6.04 17.93
C ILE A 50 16.13 6.24 17.46
N GLU A 51 17.08 5.42 17.91
CA GLU A 51 18.50 5.48 17.51
C GLU A 51 18.64 5.38 15.97
N THR A 52 17.87 4.50 15.34
CA THR A 52 17.85 4.37 13.87
C THR A 52 17.27 5.62 13.21
N MET A 53 16.14 6.14 13.71
CA MET A 53 15.51 7.36 13.18
C MET A 53 16.44 8.59 13.32
N GLU A 54 17.18 8.72 14.41
CA GLU A 54 18.16 9.81 14.58
C GLU A 54 19.24 9.80 13.50
N SER A 55 19.59 8.63 12.99
CA SER A 55 20.66 8.45 12.00
C SER A 55 20.24 8.72 10.55
N VAL A 56 18.98 9.02 10.28
CA VAL A 56 18.45 9.22 8.91
C VAL A 56 17.93 10.65 8.71
N ASP A 57 17.72 11.02 7.45
CA ASP A 57 17.19 12.33 7.07
C ASP A 57 15.65 12.32 7.07
N ARG A 58 15.04 11.21 6.63
CA ARG A 58 13.57 11.06 6.43
C ARG A 58 13.09 9.66 6.81
N VAL A 59 11.80 9.57 7.12
CA VAL A 59 11.12 8.31 7.44
C VAL A 59 9.92 8.10 6.52
N VAL A 60 9.86 6.96 5.84
CA VAL A 60 8.69 6.49 5.08
C VAL A 60 8.01 5.41 5.90
N PHE A 61 6.83 5.70 6.45
CA PHE A 61 6.10 4.81 7.33
C PHE A 61 5.04 4.02 6.52
N LEU A 62 5.42 2.86 5.99
CA LEU A 62 4.55 1.95 5.24
C LEU A 62 4.01 0.80 6.09
N ALA A 63 4.71 0.45 7.19
CA ALA A 63 4.38 -0.72 8.01
C ALA A 63 2.93 -0.69 8.50
N PHE A 64 2.19 -1.74 8.19
CA PHE A 64 0.82 -1.97 8.63
C PHE A 64 0.45 -3.43 8.40
N GLU A 65 -0.28 -4.05 9.33
CA GLU A 65 -0.84 -5.38 9.09
C GLU A 65 -2.04 -5.22 8.14
N VAL A 66 -1.88 -5.68 6.90
CA VAL A 66 -2.86 -5.50 5.82
C VAL A 66 -2.75 -6.62 4.78
N GLY A 67 -3.76 -6.79 3.97
CA GLY A 67 -3.79 -7.73 2.85
C GLY A 67 -4.94 -7.43 1.89
N GLY A 68 -5.19 -8.31 0.95
CA GLY A 68 -6.28 -8.21 0.00
C GLY A 68 -7.66 -8.28 0.66
N SER A 69 -8.71 -8.12 -0.14
CA SER A 69 -10.11 -8.05 0.36
C SER A 69 -10.54 -9.29 1.16
N LYS A 70 -10.04 -10.48 0.82
CA LYS A 70 -10.31 -11.73 1.58
C LYS A 70 -9.78 -11.63 3.00
N TYR A 71 -8.51 -11.21 3.11
CA TYR A 71 -7.86 -11.03 4.41
C TYR A 71 -8.58 -9.97 5.25
N LEU A 72 -8.84 -8.79 4.68
CA LEU A 72 -9.49 -7.69 5.39
C LEU A 72 -10.89 -8.05 5.89
N ALA A 73 -11.70 -8.76 5.09
CA ALA A 73 -13.05 -9.17 5.50
C ALA A 73 -13.04 -10.10 6.74
N ARG A 74 -11.97 -10.90 6.93
CA ARG A 74 -11.77 -11.73 8.11
C ARG A 74 -11.11 -10.96 9.25
N ALA A 75 -10.00 -10.31 8.96
CA ALA A 75 -9.15 -9.62 9.94
C ALA A 75 -9.88 -8.44 10.59
N ASP A 76 -10.84 -7.83 9.90
CA ASP A 76 -11.64 -6.71 10.43
C ASP A 76 -12.44 -7.07 11.71
N LYS A 77 -12.63 -8.37 11.98
CA LYS A 77 -13.30 -8.88 13.19
C LYS A 77 -12.33 -9.43 14.23
N ASP A 78 -11.02 -9.39 13.95
CA ASP A 78 -10.00 -9.99 14.81
C ASP A 78 -9.37 -8.95 15.74
N PHE A 79 -9.44 -9.21 17.04
CA PHE A 79 -8.79 -8.39 18.07
C PHE A 79 -7.28 -8.26 17.82
N ALA A 80 -6.61 -9.35 17.45
CA ALA A 80 -5.16 -9.34 17.23
C ALA A 80 -4.76 -8.40 16.09
N TYR A 81 -5.54 -8.34 15.03
CA TYR A 81 -5.35 -7.40 13.92
C TYR A 81 -5.41 -5.93 14.36
N ILE A 82 -6.44 -5.60 15.16
CA ILE A 82 -6.61 -4.24 15.68
C ILE A 82 -5.48 -3.89 16.63
N ASP A 83 -5.20 -4.76 17.61
CA ASP A 83 -4.21 -4.55 18.66
C ASP A 83 -2.79 -4.39 18.08
N GLU A 84 -2.42 -5.21 17.10
CA GLU A 84 -1.12 -5.12 16.43
C GLU A 84 -0.97 -3.77 15.70
N ASN A 85 -1.95 -3.36 14.91
CA ASN A 85 -1.90 -2.07 14.22
C ASN A 85 -1.90 -0.87 15.17
N VAL A 86 -2.65 -0.91 16.26
CA VAL A 86 -2.62 0.13 17.29
C VAL A 86 -1.26 0.21 17.95
N LYS A 87 -0.65 -0.92 18.32
CA LYS A 87 0.68 -0.97 18.96
C LYS A 87 1.76 -0.43 18.02
N LEU A 88 1.83 -0.93 16.77
CA LEU A 88 2.85 -0.47 15.82
C LEU A 88 2.74 1.03 15.54
N MET A 89 1.53 1.56 15.38
CA MET A 89 1.31 3.01 15.21
C MET A 89 1.73 3.78 16.46
N SER A 90 1.25 3.39 17.64
CA SER A 90 1.58 4.06 18.90
C SER A 90 3.10 4.14 19.14
N ASN A 91 3.82 3.05 18.94
CA ASN A 91 5.27 2.98 19.12
C ASN A 91 6.02 3.85 18.11
N THR A 92 5.61 3.77 16.83
CA THR A 92 6.24 4.55 15.75
C THR A 92 6.02 6.04 15.93
N PHE A 93 4.78 6.47 16.21
CA PHE A 93 4.49 7.89 16.42
C PHE A 93 5.15 8.45 17.70
N LYS A 94 5.34 7.65 18.76
CA LYS A 94 6.17 8.03 19.92
C LYS A 94 7.62 8.27 19.51
N ALA A 95 8.22 7.40 18.70
CA ALA A 95 9.58 7.58 18.22
C ALA A 95 9.69 8.85 17.35
N LEU A 96 8.74 9.10 16.46
CA LEU A 96 8.67 10.31 15.64
C LEU A 96 8.51 11.59 16.47
N THR A 97 7.73 11.55 17.57
CA THR A 97 7.59 12.68 18.49
C THR A 97 8.94 13.07 19.13
N ILE A 98 9.77 12.08 19.44
CA ILE A 98 11.09 12.29 20.05
C ILE A 98 12.09 12.79 19.04
N THR A 99 12.17 12.13 17.87
CA THR A 99 13.21 12.38 16.86
C THR A 99 12.90 13.58 15.96
N ARG A 100 11.62 13.96 15.85
CA ARG A 100 11.12 15.08 15.00
C ARG A 100 11.60 15.00 13.55
N LYS A 101 11.84 13.79 13.05
CA LYS A 101 12.22 13.60 11.64
C LYS A 101 11.05 13.89 10.70
N PRO A 102 11.31 14.51 9.55
CA PRO A 102 10.32 14.57 8.47
C PRO A 102 9.86 13.16 8.11
N PHE A 103 8.56 12.95 8.05
CA PHE A 103 8.01 11.64 7.76
C PHE A 103 6.75 11.68 6.91
N LEU A 104 6.55 10.60 6.16
CA LEU A 104 5.36 10.33 5.38
C LEU A 104 4.67 9.09 5.92
N PHE A 105 3.37 9.19 6.19
CA PHE A 105 2.54 8.08 6.63
C PHE A 105 1.70 7.50 5.48
N ALA A 106 1.80 6.20 5.30
CA ALA A 106 1.00 5.44 4.34
C ALA A 106 -0.43 5.22 4.86
N SER A 107 -1.34 6.08 4.45
CA SER A 107 -2.77 5.94 4.65
C SER A 107 -3.43 5.20 3.48
N SER A 108 -4.73 5.21 3.40
CA SER A 108 -5.53 4.55 2.38
C SER A 108 -6.70 5.43 1.95
N GLN A 109 -7.14 5.26 0.71
CA GLN A 109 -8.42 5.82 0.25
C GLN A 109 -9.61 5.37 1.11
N MET A 110 -9.44 4.29 1.89
CA MET A 110 -10.46 3.78 2.81
C MET A 110 -10.47 4.49 4.17
N ALA A 111 -9.58 5.45 4.44
CA ALA A 111 -9.49 6.12 5.75
C ALA A 111 -10.79 6.81 6.20
N ASN A 112 -11.69 7.16 5.28
CA ASN A 112 -13.02 7.69 5.59
C ASN A 112 -14.12 6.61 5.70
N MET A 113 -13.81 5.33 5.52
CA MET A 113 -14.74 4.21 5.60
C MET A 113 -14.74 3.59 7.01
N HIS A 114 -15.26 4.34 7.98
CA HIS A 114 -15.21 3.95 9.41
C HIS A 114 -16.11 2.75 9.77
N HIS A 115 -16.85 2.20 8.82
CA HIS A 115 -17.57 0.94 8.99
C HIS A 115 -16.62 -0.27 8.98
N THR A 116 -15.35 -0.07 8.60
CA THR A 116 -14.28 -1.08 8.69
C THR A 116 -13.24 -0.64 9.72
N ASN A 117 -12.68 -1.59 10.47
CA ASN A 117 -11.58 -1.32 11.39
C ASN A 117 -10.32 -0.86 10.64
N TYR A 118 -10.07 -1.39 9.43
CA TYR A 118 -8.98 -0.93 8.58
C TYR A 118 -9.10 0.57 8.28
N GLY A 119 -10.24 1.03 7.79
CA GLY A 119 -10.48 2.44 7.50
C GLY A 119 -10.35 3.32 8.74
N PHE A 120 -10.94 2.90 9.86
CA PHE A 120 -10.84 3.61 11.13
C PHE A 120 -9.38 3.73 11.62
N LEU A 121 -8.61 2.66 11.55
CA LEU A 121 -7.20 2.67 11.96
C LEU A 121 -6.33 3.56 11.05
N LYS A 122 -6.61 3.60 9.75
CA LYS A 122 -5.94 4.53 8.83
C LYS A 122 -6.29 5.99 9.15
N ASP A 123 -7.55 6.33 9.44
CA ASP A 123 -7.94 7.67 9.92
C ASP A 123 -7.26 8.04 11.24
N LEU A 124 -7.14 7.10 12.17
CA LEU A 124 -6.39 7.31 13.41
C LEU A 124 -4.92 7.67 13.11
N GLY A 125 -4.28 6.94 12.20
CA GLY A 125 -2.90 7.23 11.75
C GLY A 125 -2.77 8.62 11.10
N GLU A 126 -3.76 9.03 10.30
CA GLU A 126 -3.81 10.39 9.72
C GLU A 126 -3.89 11.48 10.80
N ARG A 127 -4.68 11.25 11.85
CA ARG A 127 -4.79 12.19 12.99
C ARG A 127 -3.48 12.33 13.75
N TYR A 128 -2.78 11.21 14.03
CA TYR A 128 -1.44 11.25 14.60
C TYR A 128 -0.47 12.02 13.70
N THR A 129 -0.50 11.72 12.38
CA THR A 129 0.38 12.36 11.40
C THR A 129 0.17 13.87 11.36
N LYS A 130 -1.09 14.33 11.30
CA LYS A 130 -1.41 15.78 11.36
C LYS A 130 -0.93 16.44 12.63
N SER A 131 -1.09 15.78 13.78
CA SER A 131 -0.65 16.34 15.07
C SER A 131 0.86 16.52 15.18
N LEU A 132 1.63 15.75 14.39
CA LEU A 132 3.10 15.79 14.37
C LEU A 132 3.66 16.55 13.14
N GLY A 133 2.82 17.09 12.27
CA GLY A 133 3.24 17.80 11.07
C GLY A 133 3.92 16.90 10.03
N GLY A 134 3.43 15.66 9.87
CA GLY A 134 3.90 14.75 8.83
C GLY A 134 3.05 14.82 7.56
N TRP A 135 3.54 14.23 6.48
CA TRP A 135 2.81 14.08 5.22
C TRP A 135 1.94 12.83 5.21
N ILE A 136 0.77 12.91 4.56
CA ILE A 136 -0.18 11.81 4.44
C ILE A 136 -0.33 11.45 2.97
N CYS A 137 0.09 10.24 2.58
CA CYS A 137 -0.27 9.68 1.29
C CYS A 137 -1.38 8.65 1.45
N ARG A 138 -2.44 8.77 0.65
CA ARG A 138 -3.53 7.79 0.58
C ARG A 138 -3.31 6.89 -0.63
N PHE A 139 -2.91 5.67 -0.35
CA PHE A 139 -2.82 4.67 -1.40
C PHE A 139 -4.20 4.17 -1.80
N TRP A 140 -4.37 3.96 -3.09
CA TRP A 140 -5.51 3.28 -3.67
C TRP A 140 -5.14 1.81 -3.89
N ASN A 141 -5.47 1.22 -5.04
CA ASN A 141 -5.12 -0.18 -5.26
C ASN A 141 -3.75 -0.27 -5.95
N VAL A 142 -2.69 -0.14 -5.16
CA VAL A 142 -1.33 -0.34 -5.65
C VAL A 142 -1.10 -1.82 -5.87
N PHE A 143 -0.56 -2.21 -7.03
CA PHE A 143 -0.24 -3.57 -7.38
C PHE A 143 1.17 -3.72 -7.94
N GLY A 144 1.75 -4.89 -7.79
CA GLY A 144 3.07 -5.26 -8.27
C GLY A 144 3.31 -6.73 -8.01
N VAL A 145 4.56 -7.16 -8.01
CA VAL A 145 4.89 -8.54 -7.66
C VAL A 145 4.71 -8.73 -6.16
N GLU A 146 3.91 -9.73 -5.78
CA GLU A 146 3.68 -10.13 -4.39
C GLU A 146 4.25 -11.52 -4.16
N GLU A 147 4.75 -11.78 -2.96
CA GLU A 147 4.95 -13.14 -2.49
C GLU A 147 3.58 -13.76 -2.22
N CYS A 148 3.32 -14.90 -2.84
CA CYS A 148 1.99 -15.53 -2.84
C CYS A 148 1.68 -16.17 -1.48
N GLU A 149 1.04 -15.40 -0.60
CA GLU A 149 0.28 -15.93 0.54
C GLU A 149 -1.20 -15.84 0.18
N ASP A 150 -1.87 -16.97 -0.04
CA ASP A 150 -3.23 -17.07 -0.62
C ASP A 150 -4.28 -16.13 -0.02
N GLU A 151 -4.23 -15.85 1.28
CA GLU A 151 -5.22 -15.01 1.94
C GLU A 151 -4.93 -13.50 1.81
N LYS A 152 -3.67 -13.09 1.73
CA LYS A 152 -3.26 -11.68 1.68
C LYS A 152 -3.11 -11.17 0.26
N THR A 153 -3.12 -12.04 -0.74
CA THR A 153 -2.92 -11.70 -2.15
C THR A 153 -3.99 -10.73 -2.67
N HIS A 154 -3.55 -9.70 -3.38
CA HIS A 154 -4.43 -8.74 -4.03
C HIS A 154 -4.96 -9.26 -5.37
N VAL A 155 -6.06 -8.68 -5.83
CA VAL A 155 -6.87 -9.19 -6.96
C VAL A 155 -6.08 -9.43 -8.24
N ILE A 156 -5.16 -8.55 -8.63
CA ILE A 156 -4.39 -8.70 -9.88
C ILE A 156 -3.48 -9.92 -9.79
N THR A 157 -2.73 -10.08 -8.70
CA THR A 157 -1.87 -11.25 -8.48
C THR A 157 -2.69 -12.54 -8.36
N ASP A 158 -3.81 -12.53 -7.60
CA ASP A 158 -4.73 -13.67 -7.49
C ASP A 158 -5.24 -14.12 -8.88
N PHE A 159 -5.62 -13.16 -9.73
CA PHE A 159 -6.10 -13.48 -11.08
C PHE A 159 -4.99 -13.99 -12.00
N ILE A 160 -3.77 -13.46 -11.92
CA ILE A 160 -2.62 -13.96 -12.69
C ILE A 160 -2.31 -15.42 -12.31
N ILE A 161 -2.31 -15.73 -11.00
CA ILE A 161 -2.07 -17.10 -10.52
C ILE A 161 -3.14 -18.04 -11.05
N LYS A 162 -4.41 -17.69 -10.92
CA LYS A 162 -5.53 -18.47 -11.43
C LYS A 162 -5.52 -18.62 -12.95
N ALA A 163 -5.10 -17.57 -13.67
CA ALA A 163 -4.97 -17.62 -15.12
C ALA A 163 -3.95 -18.66 -15.59
N LYS A 164 -2.87 -18.90 -14.83
CA LYS A 164 -1.91 -19.99 -15.11
C LYS A 164 -2.53 -21.38 -15.02
N GLU A 165 -3.58 -21.53 -14.21
CA GLU A 165 -4.37 -22.77 -14.10
C GLU A 165 -5.46 -22.88 -15.18
N GLY A 166 -5.52 -21.90 -16.10
CA GLY A 166 -6.46 -21.86 -17.23
C GLY A 166 -7.84 -21.27 -16.90
N LYS A 167 -8.08 -20.83 -15.67
CA LYS A 167 -9.37 -20.23 -15.28
C LYS A 167 -9.21 -19.14 -14.21
N ILE A 168 -9.98 -18.05 -14.33
CA ILE A 168 -10.13 -17.01 -13.31
C ILE A 168 -11.53 -17.15 -12.69
N GLU A 169 -11.60 -17.71 -11.49
CA GLU A 169 -12.82 -17.74 -10.69
C GLU A 169 -12.92 -16.46 -9.85
N MET A 170 -13.88 -15.60 -10.21
CA MET A 170 -14.18 -14.36 -9.53
C MET A 170 -15.13 -14.60 -8.36
N ARG A 171 -15.08 -13.74 -7.32
CA ARG A 171 -16.02 -13.80 -6.20
C ARG A 171 -17.31 -13.03 -6.47
N THR A 172 -17.22 -11.99 -7.27
CA THR A 172 -18.29 -11.06 -7.63
C THR A 172 -18.58 -11.12 -9.11
N THR A 173 -19.59 -10.37 -9.58
CA THR A 173 -19.85 -10.18 -11.01
C THR A 173 -18.75 -9.36 -11.70
N GLY A 174 -17.90 -8.67 -10.93
CA GLY A 174 -16.83 -7.84 -11.43
C GLY A 174 -17.25 -6.44 -11.89
N GLU A 175 -18.48 -6.03 -11.60
CA GLU A 175 -18.97 -4.69 -11.95
C GLU A 175 -18.44 -3.57 -11.03
N GLU A 176 -17.93 -3.95 -9.87
CA GLU A 176 -17.28 -2.99 -8.96
C GLU A 176 -16.01 -2.42 -9.60
N ALA A 177 -15.88 -1.09 -9.53
CA ALA A 177 -14.75 -0.38 -10.11
C ALA A 177 -13.70 0.00 -9.06
N ARG A 178 -12.44 -0.02 -9.47
CA ARG A 178 -11.27 0.41 -8.67
C ARG A 178 -10.32 1.23 -9.54
N GLN A 179 -9.41 1.94 -8.89
CA GLN A 179 -8.29 2.58 -9.56
C GLN A 179 -7.01 1.82 -9.21
N PHE A 180 -6.35 1.26 -10.21
CA PHE A 180 -5.15 0.44 -10.03
C PHE A 180 -3.90 1.18 -10.45
N LEU A 181 -2.86 1.12 -9.63
CA LEU A 181 -1.57 1.77 -9.89
C LEU A 181 -0.42 0.76 -9.72
N HIS A 182 0.44 0.66 -10.74
CA HIS A 182 1.62 -0.20 -10.63
C HIS A 182 2.65 0.37 -9.64
N THR A 183 3.37 -0.51 -8.92
CA THR A 183 4.39 -0.13 -7.93
C THR A 183 5.48 0.78 -8.49
N ASP A 184 5.85 0.67 -9.78
CA ASP A 184 6.84 1.56 -10.37
C ASP A 184 6.36 3.02 -10.38
N ASP A 185 5.07 3.26 -10.65
CA ASP A 185 4.47 4.59 -10.57
C ASP A 185 4.36 5.07 -9.13
N CYS A 186 3.96 4.18 -8.22
CA CYS A 186 3.92 4.46 -6.79
C CYS A 186 5.30 4.89 -6.26
N ASN A 187 6.36 4.20 -6.67
CA ASN A 187 7.74 4.52 -6.28
C ASN A 187 8.16 5.91 -6.78
N ARG A 188 7.79 6.29 -8.02
CA ARG A 188 8.06 7.65 -8.53
C ARG A 188 7.30 8.73 -7.76
N ALA A 189 6.06 8.45 -7.37
CA ALA A 189 5.30 9.37 -6.52
C ALA A 189 5.97 9.58 -5.16
N LEU A 190 6.43 8.51 -4.53
CA LEU A 190 7.13 8.59 -3.24
C LEU A 190 8.52 9.23 -3.37
N GLU A 191 9.22 9.02 -4.49
CA GLU A 191 10.49 9.68 -4.80
C GLU A 191 10.32 11.20 -4.88
N SER A 192 9.20 11.71 -5.45
CA SER A 192 8.96 13.17 -5.51
C SER A 192 8.83 13.78 -4.11
N TRP A 193 8.22 13.05 -3.14
CA TRP A 193 8.25 13.48 -1.74
C TRP A 193 9.66 13.45 -1.15
N VAL A 194 10.42 12.41 -1.43
CA VAL A 194 11.81 12.29 -0.97
C VAL A 194 12.65 13.47 -1.46
N ASN A 195 12.40 13.95 -2.67
CA ASN A 195 13.10 15.07 -3.31
C ASN A 195 12.59 16.47 -2.90
N ASP A 196 11.77 16.58 -1.85
CA ASP A 196 11.18 17.84 -1.37
C ASP A 196 10.22 18.53 -2.37
N GLU A 197 9.60 17.79 -3.27
CA GLU A 197 8.70 18.38 -4.27
C GLU A 197 7.30 18.68 -3.69
N TRP A 198 6.88 17.98 -2.61
CA TRP A 198 5.57 18.19 -2.00
C TRP A 198 5.58 19.39 -1.06
N ASP A 199 4.73 20.37 -1.34
CA ASP A 199 4.79 21.71 -0.75
C ASP A 199 3.87 21.93 0.46
N ASP A 200 2.84 21.12 0.69
CA ASP A 200 1.85 21.36 1.76
C ASP A 200 1.57 20.12 2.62
N ILE A 201 1.97 20.18 3.89
CA ILE A 201 1.73 19.12 4.89
C ILE A 201 0.23 18.96 5.20
N GLY A 202 -0.57 20.00 4.98
CA GLY A 202 -2.02 19.99 5.26
C GLY A 202 -2.84 19.19 4.24
N GLN A 203 -2.26 18.84 3.10
CA GLN A 203 -2.96 18.14 2.02
C GLN A 203 -2.92 16.63 2.16
N TYR A 204 -3.89 15.98 1.51
CA TYR A 204 -3.85 14.54 1.24
C TYR A 204 -3.31 14.30 -0.17
N TYR A 205 -2.33 13.43 -0.27
CA TYR A 205 -1.73 13.03 -1.53
C TYR A 205 -2.27 11.67 -1.93
N ASP A 206 -3.29 11.65 -2.80
CA ASP A 206 -3.88 10.42 -3.31
C ASP A 206 -2.99 9.81 -4.40
N ILE A 207 -2.37 8.67 -4.10
CA ILE A 207 -1.48 7.95 -5.01
C ILE A 207 -2.29 6.88 -5.72
N THR A 208 -2.67 7.16 -6.97
CA THR A 208 -3.56 6.35 -7.79
C THR A 208 -3.36 6.58 -9.29
N SER A 209 -3.95 5.72 -10.13
CA SER A 209 -3.95 5.91 -11.59
C SER A 209 -4.89 7.02 -12.07
N PHE A 210 -5.85 7.45 -11.26
CA PHE A 210 -6.98 8.33 -11.64
C PHE A 210 -7.93 7.73 -12.68
N GLU A 211 -7.78 6.47 -13.03
CA GLU A 211 -8.61 5.74 -13.98
C GLU A 211 -9.44 4.67 -13.27
N TRP A 212 -10.76 4.70 -13.51
CA TRP A 212 -11.67 3.71 -12.96
C TRP A 212 -11.76 2.50 -13.90
N VAL A 213 -11.52 1.32 -13.35
CA VAL A 213 -11.54 0.06 -14.09
C VAL A 213 -12.41 -0.94 -13.32
N ASN A 214 -13.33 -1.63 -13.99
CA ASN A 214 -14.12 -2.69 -13.38
C ASN A 214 -13.24 -3.94 -13.18
N ILE A 215 -13.55 -4.72 -12.15
CA ILE A 215 -12.76 -5.93 -11.85
C ILE A 215 -12.85 -6.96 -13.00
N ILE A 216 -13.98 -7.01 -13.73
CA ILE A 216 -14.10 -7.85 -14.91
C ILE A 216 -13.15 -7.42 -16.04
N ASP A 217 -12.88 -6.12 -16.20
CA ASP A 217 -11.96 -5.61 -17.20
C ASP A 217 -10.50 -5.95 -16.84
N VAL A 218 -10.17 -6.02 -15.55
CA VAL A 218 -8.87 -6.53 -15.07
C VAL A 218 -8.71 -8.01 -15.48
N ALA A 219 -9.76 -8.85 -15.27
CA ALA A 219 -9.71 -10.25 -15.64
C ALA A 219 -9.57 -10.43 -17.18
N ASN A 220 -10.28 -9.62 -17.96
CA ASN A 220 -10.17 -9.63 -19.43
C ASN A 220 -8.75 -9.21 -19.87
N THR A 221 -8.18 -8.17 -19.30
CA THR A 221 -6.81 -7.73 -19.60
C THR A 221 -5.78 -8.83 -19.32
N ILE A 222 -5.91 -9.54 -18.19
CA ILE A 222 -5.04 -10.68 -17.86
C ILE A 222 -5.21 -11.82 -18.87
N LYS A 223 -6.46 -12.15 -19.25
CA LYS A 223 -6.76 -13.15 -20.27
C LYS A 223 -6.12 -12.79 -21.61
N ASP A 224 -6.20 -11.53 -22.04
CA ASP A 224 -5.63 -11.09 -23.32
C ASP A 224 -4.09 -11.20 -23.32
N LEU A 225 -3.44 -10.99 -22.18
CA LEU A 225 -1.97 -11.09 -22.02
C LEU A 225 -1.48 -12.54 -21.86
N MET A 226 -2.27 -13.42 -21.26
CA MET A 226 -1.83 -14.78 -20.91
C MET A 226 -2.34 -15.88 -21.86
N GLY A 227 -3.32 -15.55 -22.72
CA GLY A 227 -3.90 -16.51 -23.68
C GLY A 227 -5.25 -17.08 -23.22
N PRO A 228 -5.66 -18.24 -23.71
CA PRO A 228 -7.02 -18.76 -23.51
C PRO A 228 -7.26 -19.12 -22.03
N VAL A 229 -7.93 -18.23 -21.31
CA VAL A 229 -8.33 -18.38 -19.91
C VAL A 229 -9.85 -18.30 -19.81
N GLN A 230 -10.48 -19.21 -19.09
CA GLN A 230 -11.90 -19.14 -18.79
C GLN A 230 -12.14 -18.17 -17.62
N ILE A 231 -13.06 -17.21 -17.80
CA ILE A 231 -13.49 -16.32 -16.71
C ILE A 231 -14.84 -16.83 -16.20
N ILE A 232 -14.93 -17.09 -14.90
CA ILE A 232 -16.13 -17.55 -14.20
C ILE A 232 -16.54 -16.47 -13.22
N LEU A 233 -17.72 -15.88 -13.43
CA LEU A 233 -18.24 -14.83 -12.54
C LEU A 233 -18.77 -15.44 -11.24
N GLY A 234 -18.57 -14.73 -10.14
CA GLY A 234 -19.18 -15.06 -8.85
C GLY A 234 -20.49 -14.31 -8.61
N GLU A 235 -21.14 -14.62 -7.51
CA GLU A 235 -22.46 -14.06 -7.15
C GLU A 235 -22.41 -13.11 -5.96
N SER A 236 -21.26 -12.99 -5.24
CA SER A 236 -21.17 -12.13 -4.08
C SER A 236 -21.05 -10.66 -4.48
N THR A 237 -21.31 -9.78 -3.52
CA THR A 237 -21.19 -8.33 -3.66
C THR A 237 -19.89 -7.84 -3.02
N ASP A 238 -19.51 -6.59 -3.32
CA ASP A 238 -18.38 -5.92 -2.69
C ASP A 238 -18.65 -5.63 -1.20
N GLU A 239 -18.16 -6.52 -0.33
CA GLU A 239 -18.35 -6.40 1.12
C GLU A 239 -17.41 -5.36 1.76
N VAL A 240 -16.25 -5.09 1.14
CA VAL A 240 -15.22 -4.21 1.72
C VAL A 240 -15.57 -2.75 1.54
N GLN A 241 -15.85 -2.33 0.31
CA GLN A 241 -16.21 -0.94 0.02
C GLN A 241 -17.72 -0.69 -0.01
N ARG A 242 -18.53 -1.76 -0.06
CA ARG A 242 -20.02 -1.68 -0.02
C ARG A 242 -20.59 -0.66 -0.99
N GLY A 243 -20.03 -0.59 -2.20
CA GLY A 243 -20.44 0.37 -3.22
C GLY A 243 -20.05 1.83 -2.94
N ILE A 244 -19.30 2.12 -1.88
CA ILE A 244 -18.77 3.47 -1.61
C ILE A 244 -17.67 3.77 -2.65
N ARG A 245 -17.83 4.93 -3.31
CA ARG A 245 -16.87 5.41 -4.30
C ARG A 245 -16.26 6.72 -3.81
N ASN A 246 -15.01 6.66 -3.36
CA ASN A 246 -14.24 7.86 -3.04
C ASN A 246 -13.82 8.58 -4.33
N ILE A 247 -13.57 9.87 -4.22
CA ILE A 247 -13.01 10.69 -5.31
C ILE A 247 -11.61 11.09 -4.88
N PRO A 248 -10.57 10.73 -5.65
CA PRO A 248 -9.20 11.10 -5.30
C PRO A 248 -8.98 12.61 -5.45
N SER A 249 -8.22 13.19 -4.53
CA SER A 249 -7.67 14.53 -4.72
C SER A 249 -6.64 14.50 -5.85
N GLU A 250 -6.79 15.41 -6.81
CA GLU A 250 -5.81 15.55 -7.90
C GLU A 250 -4.60 16.41 -7.52
N TYR A 251 -4.48 16.81 -6.25
CA TYR A 251 -3.44 17.73 -5.78
C TYR A 251 -2.02 17.22 -6.10
N ILE A 252 -1.80 15.90 -6.02
CA ILE A 252 -0.50 15.27 -6.34
C ILE A 252 -0.09 15.45 -7.80
N LYS A 253 -1.03 15.68 -8.72
CA LYS A 253 -0.72 15.88 -10.15
C LYS A 253 0.15 17.11 -10.42
N ARG A 254 0.32 17.99 -9.45
CA ARG A 254 1.26 19.12 -9.49
C ARG A 254 2.73 18.66 -9.47
N PHE A 255 3.00 17.48 -8.93
CA PHE A 255 4.34 16.95 -8.66
C PHE A 255 4.61 15.65 -9.41
N TRP A 256 3.56 14.88 -9.66
CA TRP A 256 3.66 13.56 -10.26
C TRP A 256 2.37 13.17 -10.97
N VAL A 257 2.50 12.42 -12.05
CA VAL A 257 1.40 11.77 -12.75
C VAL A 257 1.76 10.31 -13.07
N PRO A 258 0.79 9.37 -13.07
CA PRO A 258 1.04 7.99 -13.48
C PRO A 258 1.46 7.94 -14.94
N GLN A 259 2.35 7.00 -15.29
CA GLN A 259 2.90 6.83 -16.62
C GLN A 259 2.56 5.48 -17.25
N LEU A 260 2.29 4.46 -16.42
CA LEU A 260 1.97 3.13 -16.88
C LEU A 260 0.45 2.95 -16.99
N SER A 261 0.01 2.43 -18.12
CA SER A 261 -1.35 1.91 -18.26
C SER A 261 -1.54 0.66 -17.40
N LEU A 262 -2.79 0.28 -17.12
CA LEU A 262 -3.10 -0.96 -16.41
C LEU A 262 -2.50 -2.18 -17.11
N SER A 263 -2.64 -2.26 -18.44
CA SER A 263 -2.13 -3.39 -19.23
C SER A 263 -0.61 -3.53 -19.15
N GLU A 264 0.12 -2.41 -19.30
CA GLU A 264 1.59 -2.41 -19.14
C GLU A 264 2.02 -2.83 -17.73
N GLY A 265 1.32 -2.34 -16.71
CA GLY A 265 1.58 -2.74 -15.32
C GLY A 265 1.33 -4.23 -15.08
N ILE A 266 0.20 -4.78 -15.57
CA ILE A 266 -0.12 -6.21 -15.47
C ILE A 266 0.92 -7.05 -16.22
N GLN A 267 1.31 -6.65 -17.43
CA GLN A 267 2.34 -7.35 -18.20
C GLN A 267 3.66 -7.48 -17.41
N LYS A 268 4.10 -6.40 -16.75
CA LYS A 268 5.31 -6.45 -15.90
C LYS A 268 5.20 -7.46 -14.75
N VAL A 269 4.01 -7.61 -14.17
CA VAL A 269 3.77 -8.59 -13.10
C VAL A 269 3.75 -10.01 -13.67
N VAL A 270 3.07 -10.25 -14.80
CA VAL A 270 3.02 -11.55 -15.50
C VAL A 270 4.44 -12.04 -15.84
N GLU A 271 5.30 -11.16 -16.36
CA GLU A 271 6.68 -11.50 -16.72
C GLU A 271 7.54 -11.95 -15.52
N LYS A 272 7.26 -11.44 -14.32
CA LYS A 272 8.02 -11.73 -13.10
C LYS A 272 7.49 -12.92 -12.30
N ILE A 273 6.19 -13.21 -12.40
CA ILE A 273 5.57 -14.35 -11.71
C ILE A 273 5.76 -15.67 -12.48
N LYS A 274 6.58 -15.74 -13.50
CA LYS A 274 6.83 -16.94 -14.34
C LYS A 274 7.25 -18.18 -13.56
#